data_e86de51ca30b4a22d91ae14da14b33b7
#
_entry.id   e86de51ca30b4a22d91ae14da14b33b7
#
_cell.length_a   1.000
_cell.length_b   1.000
_cell.length_c   1.000
_cell.angle_alpha   90.00
_cell.angle_beta   90.00
_cell.angle_gamma   90.00
#
_symmetry.space_group_name_H-M   'P 1'
#
loop_
_entity.id
_entity.type
_entity.pdbx_description
1 polymer ?
#
loop_
_entity_poly.entity_id
_entity_poly.type
_entity_poly.pdbx_seq_one_letter_code
_entity_poly.pdbx_strand_id
1 'polypeptide(L)'
;MLFLKPNSSLSGPNDPVTIPRGALKTDWEVELGVVIGSKASYVSQADALSYVAGYVLVNDVSERAFQLERGGQWDKGKAADTFTPVGPWLVTADEVADPQQLSLWLEVNGKRVQDGTTANLIFGIAELVSYISGFMTLHPGDIISTGTPAGVGLGQKPEPWYLKAGDVMRLGIAGLGEQSQTCVAAA
;
A
#
# COMPACT_ATOMS: atom_id res chain seq x y z
N MET A 1 -2.43 -13.39 3.27
CA MET A 1 -3.48 -12.74 4.12
C MET A 1 -4.19 -11.72 3.27
N LEU A 2 -5.53 -11.69 3.29
CA LEU A 2 -6.36 -10.66 2.64
C LEU A 2 -7.07 -9.87 3.75
N PHE A 3 -7.08 -8.53 3.64
CA PHE A 3 -7.76 -7.61 4.55
C PHE A 3 -8.29 -6.41 3.77
N LEU A 4 -9.17 -5.63 4.37
CA LEU A 4 -9.75 -4.44 3.76
C LEU A 4 -9.24 -3.17 4.44
N LYS A 5 -9.07 -2.11 3.66
CA LYS A 5 -8.88 -0.75 4.14
C LYS A 5 -10.15 0.05 3.84
N PRO A 6 -10.75 0.73 4.83
CA PRO A 6 -11.96 1.51 4.59
C PRO A 6 -11.67 2.77 3.76
N ASN A 7 -12.66 3.25 3.03
CA ASN A 7 -12.52 4.47 2.22
C ASN A 7 -12.13 5.69 3.08
N SER A 8 -12.49 5.72 4.37
CA SER A 8 -12.09 6.79 5.30
C SER A 8 -10.59 6.84 5.57
N SER A 9 -9.83 5.78 5.27
CA SER A 9 -8.37 5.78 5.40
C SER A 9 -7.64 6.41 4.22
N LEU A 10 -8.34 6.68 3.10
CA LEU A 10 -7.75 7.30 1.91
C LEU A 10 -7.32 8.74 2.20
N SER A 11 -6.13 9.09 1.72
CA SER A 11 -5.60 10.46 1.77
C SER A 11 -4.79 10.77 0.52
N GLY A 12 -4.51 12.03 0.29
CA GLY A 12 -3.68 12.48 -0.82
C GLY A 12 -2.21 12.10 -0.63
N PRO A 13 -1.42 12.11 -1.72
CA PRO A 13 -0.03 11.65 -1.74
C PRO A 13 0.90 12.47 -0.84
N ASN A 14 0.53 13.71 -0.53
CA ASN A 14 1.33 14.62 0.28
C ASN A 14 0.58 15.12 1.53
N ASP A 15 -0.55 14.50 1.86
CA ASP A 15 -1.27 14.82 3.09
C ASP A 15 -0.52 14.28 4.32
N PRO A 16 -0.67 14.90 5.49
CA PRO A 16 -0.11 14.36 6.72
C PRO A 16 -0.69 12.98 7.05
N VAL A 17 0.17 12.08 7.56
CA VAL A 17 -0.28 10.83 8.16
C VAL A 17 -0.51 11.03 9.64
N THR A 18 -1.73 10.82 10.09
CA THR A 18 -2.13 11.01 11.49
C THR A 18 -1.91 9.73 12.30
N ILE A 19 -0.97 9.78 13.24
CA ILE A 19 -0.72 8.69 14.18
C ILE A 19 -1.89 8.62 15.17
N PRO A 20 -2.66 7.51 15.24
CA PRO A 20 -3.86 7.42 16.07
C PRO A 20 -3.56 7.51 17.57
N ARG A 21 -4.56 7.90 18.36
CA ARG A 21 -4.45 7.88 19.83
C ARG A 21 -4.17 6.46 20.34
N GLY A 22 -3.15 6.31 21.18
CA GLY A 22 -2.72 5.03 21.72
C GLY A 22 -1.96 4.14 20.74
N ALA A 23 -1.59 4.65 19.55
CA ALA A 23 -0.67 4.00 18.64
C ALA A 23 0.75 4.03 19.20
N LEU A 24 1.46 2.91 19.09
CA LEU A 24 2.82 2.74 19.58
C LEU A 24 3.77 2.19 18.54
N LYS A 25 3.23 1.62 17.46
CA LYS A 25 3.98 0.84 16.46
C LYS A 25 3.55 1.17 15.04
N THR A 26 3.39 2.47 14.75
CA THR A 26 3.01 2.93 13.41
C THR A 26 4.18 2.71 12.43
N ASP A 27 3.90 2.10 11.30
CA ASP A 27 4.86 1.56 10.35
C ASP A 27 4.49 1.97 8.91
N TRP A 28 5.44 1.92 8.01
CA TRP A 28 5.34 2.26 6.59
C TRP A 28 5.34 1.02 5.70
N GLU A 29 4.71 1.11 4.54
CA GLU A 29 4.69 0.06 3.52
C GLU A 29 4.52 0.67 2.12
N VAL A 30 5.61 0.82 1.35
CA VAL A 30 5.50 1.18 -0.06
C VAL A 30 4.93 0.01 -0.86
N GLU A 31 3.88 0.26 -1.64
CA GLU A 31 3.19 -0.78 -2.41
C GLU A 31 2.77 -0.29 -3.80
N LEU A 32 2.73 -1.22 -4.74
CA LEU A 32 2.01 -1.02 -5.98
C LEU A 32 0.52 -1.17 -5.72
N GLY A 33 -0.27 -0.18 -6.11
CA GLY A 33 -1.73 -0.27 -6.15
C GLY A 33 -2.21 -0.62 -7.55
N VAL A 34 -3.05 -1.63 -7.67
CA VAL A 34 -3.72 -2.01 -8.93
C VAL A 34 -5.14 -1.46 -8.92
N VAL A 35 -5.47 -0.60 -9.87
CA VAL A 35 -6.79 0.03 -9.97
C VAL A 35 -7.66 -0.75 -10.93
N ILE A 36 -8.83 -1.20 -10.47
CA ILE A 36 -9.80 -1.93 -11.27
C ILE A 36 -10.52 -0.96 -12.22
N GLY A 37 -10.63 -1.34 -13.49
CA GLY A 37 -11.26 -0.54 -14.55
C GLY A 37 -12.63 -1.03 -14.97
N SER A 38 -12.89 -2.32 -14.83
CA SER A 38 -14.18 -2.93 -15.15
C SER A 38 -14.58 -3.94 -14.09
N LYS A 39 -15.91 -4.16 -13.93
CA LYS A 39 -16.43 -5.09 -12.93
C LYS A 39 -15.84 -6.48 -13.10
N ALA A 40 -15.14 -6.99 -12.08
CA ALA A 40 -14.46 -8.27 -12.04
C ALA A 40 -15.08 -9.19 -10.97
N SER A 41 -15.56 -10.37 -11.38
CA SER A 41 -16.12 -11.40 -10.49
C SER A 41 -15.82 -12.76 -11.08
N TYR A 42 -15.18 -13.64 -10.31
CA TYR A 42 -14.73 -14.97 -10.76
C TYR A 42 -13.87 -14.93 -12.04
N VAL A 43 -12.99 -13.95 -12.11
CA VAL A 43 -12.11 -13.73 -13.28
C VAL A 43 -11.00 -14.77 -13.32
N SER A 44 -10.73 -15.33 -14.52
CA SER A 44 -9.58 -16.21 -14.70
C SER A 44 -8.26 -15.43 -14.60
N GLN A 45 -7.17 -16.08 -14.19
CA GLN A 45 -5.85 -15.44 -14.16
C GLN A 45 -5.41 -14.98 -15.56
N ALA A 46 -5.80 -15.70 -16.62
CA ALA A 46 -5.47 -15.35 -18.00
C ALA A 46 -6.12 -14.03 -18.45
N ASP A 47 -7.31 -13.72 -17.94
CA ASP A 47 -8.08 -12.53 -18.32
C ASP A 47 -7.88 -11.36 -17.33
N ALA A 48 -7.27 -11.60 -16.18
CA ALA A 48 -7.27 -10.68 -15.04
C ALA A 48 -6.76 -9.28 -15.38
N LEU A 49 -5.71 -9.16 -16.16
CA LEU A 49 -5.11 -7.87 -16.53
C LEU A 49 -6.03 -7.01 -17.42
N SER A 50 -6.98 -7.62 -18.15
CA SER A 50 -7.95 -6.87 -18.95
C SER A 50 -8.98 -6.10 -18.11
N TYR A 51 -9.06 -6.39 -16.81
CA TYR A 51 -9.92 -5.67 -15.85
C TYR A 51 -9.23 -4.51 -15.14
N VAL A 52 -7.93 -4.29 -15.40
CA VAL A 52 -7.12 -3.28 -14.76
C VAL A 52 -7.16 -1.97 -15.55
N ALA A 53 -7.53 -0.87 -14.91
CA ALA A 53 -7.47 0.47 -15.50
C ALA A 53 -6.03 1.01 -15.53
N GLY A 54 -5.25 0.71 -14.50
CA GLY A 54 -3.89 1.20 -14.35
C GLY A 54 -3.34 0.96 -12.95
N TYR A 55 -2.29 1.71 -12.63
CA TYR A 55 -1.48 1.52 -11.44
C TYR A 55 -1.27 2.83 -10.71
N VAL A 56 -1.09 2.75 -9.40
CA VAL A 56 -0.90 3.90 -8.52
C VAL A 56 0.10 3.55 -7.41
N LEU A 57 0.83 4.54 -6.94
CA LEU A 57 1.66 4.38 -5.74
C LEU A 57 0.77 4.47 -4.49
N VAL A 58 0.95 3.53 -3.56
CA VAL A 58 0.24 3.47 -2.26
C VAL A 58 1.26 3.39 -1.12
N ASN A 59 0.95 4.03 0.00
CA ASN A 59 1.60 3.77 1.28
C ASN A 59 0.59 3.06 2.20
N ASP A 60 0.73 1.74 2.39
CA ASP A 60 -0.17 0.96 3.26
C ASP A 60 0.24 1.10 4.73
N VAL A 61 0.10 2.32 5.26
CA VAL A 61 0.46 2.64 6.65
C VAL A 61 -0.27 1.73 7.62
N SER A 62 0.46 1.26 8.63
CA SER A 62 0.02 0.21 9.54
C SER A 62 0.34 0.56 10.99
N GLU A 63 -0.60 0.33 11.91
CA GLU A 63 -0.30 0.32 13.33
C GLU A 63 -0.18 -1.13 13.80
N ARG A 64 1.06 -1.60 14.00
CA ARG A 64 1.34 -3.02 14.25
C ARG A 64 0.74 -3.54 15.56
N ALA A 65 0.66 -2.71 16.61
CA ALA A 65 0.04 -3.14 17.86
C ALA A 65 -1.47 -3.38 17.69
N PHE A 66 -2.15 -2.55 16.87
CA PHE A 66 -3.57 -2.77 16.59
C PHE A 66 -3.78 -3.96 15.65
N GLN A 67 -2.89 -4.14 14.69
CA GLN A 67 -2.92 -5.23 13.72
C GLN A 67 -2.72 -6.60 14.35
N LEU A 68 -1.72 -6.74 15.23
CA LEU A 68 -1.21 -8.05 15.68
C LEU A 68 -1.57 -8.37 17.14
N GLU A 69 -1.73 -7.36 18.01
CA GLU A 69 -1.84 -7.54 19.46
C GLU A 69 -3.28 -7.37 19.97
N ARG A 70 -4.24 -7.14 19.07
CA ARG A 70 -5.66 -6.96 19.40
C ARG A 70 -6.56 -8.00 18.73
N GLY A 71 -6.23 -9.29 18.92
CA GLY A 71 -7.02 -10.43 18.43
C GLY A 71 -6.74 -10.79 16.96
N GLY A 72 -5.65 -10.29 16.34
CA GLY A 72 -5.18 -10.71 15.02
C GLY A 72 -6.06 -10.30 13.84
N GLN A 73 -7.04 -9.41 14.01
CA GLN A 73 -7.83 -8.84 12.92
C GLN A 73 -7.06 -7.66 12.34
N TRP A 74 -6.51 -7.83 11.15
CA TRP A 74 -5.56 -6.91 10.53
C TRP A 74 -6.15 -5.54 10.21
N ASP A 75 -7.43 -5.49 9.83
CA ASP A 75 -8.12 -4.22 9.51
C ASP A 75 -7.96 -3.18 10.63
N LYS A 76 -7.93 -3.59 11.90
CA LYS A 76 -7.73 -2.68 13.05
C LYS A 76 -6.44 -1.87 12.97
N GLY A 77 -5.39 -2.43 12.39
CA GLY A 77 -4.11 -1.75 12.22
C GLY A 77 -3.97 -1.01 10.89
N LYS A 78 -4.91 -1.19 9.97
CA LYS A 78 -4.86 -0.70 8.60
C LYS A 78 -5.92 0.38 8.30
N ALA A 79 -6.85 0.62 9.23
CA ALA A 79 -8.08 1.37 9.01
C ALA A 79 -8.10 2.80 9.55
N ALA A 80 -7.04 3.27 10.19
CA ALA A 80 -7.01 4.63 10.72
C ALA A 80 -7.09 5.66 9.59
N ASP A 81 -7.68 6.82 9.90
CA ASP A 81 -7.74 7.93 8.96
C ASP A 81 -6.34 8.28 8.45
N THR A 82 -6.22 8.61 7.16
CA THR A 82 -4.95 8.92 6.47
C THR A 82 -3.96 7.74 6.32
N PHE A 83 -4.34 6.51 6.65
CA PHE A 83 -3.44 5.35 6.57
C PHE A 83 -3.33 4.74 5.17
N THR A 84 -3.95 5.38 4.16
CA THR A 84 -3.82 4.97 2.75
C THR A 84 -3.54 6.18 1.86
N PRO A 85 -2.36 6.81 1.96
CA PRO A 85 -1.93 7.79 0.97
C PRO A 85 -1.84 7.15 -0.42
N VAL A 86 -2.53 7.74 -1.41
CA VAL A 86 -2.63 7.25 -2.80
C VAL A 86 -2.28 8.36 -3.78
N GLY A 87 -1.57 8.03 -4.84
CA GLY A 87 -1.18 8.98 -5.88
C GLY A 87 0.33 9.05 -6.08
N PRO A 88 0.85 10.11 -6.76
CA PRO A 88 0.18 11.38 -7.08
C PRO A 88 -0.82 11.30 -8.25
N TRP A 89 -0.76 10.28 -9.08
CA TRP A 89 -1.67 10.06 -10.22
C TRP A 89 -1.87 8.57 -10.48
N LEU A 90 -2.93 8.25 -11.21
CA LEU A 90 -3.13 6.95 -11.82
C LEU A 90 -2.40 6.94 -13.18
N VAL A 91 -1.53 5.96 -13.40
CA VAL A 91 -0.92 5.68 -14.71
C VAL A 91 -1.71 4.56 -15.36
N THR A 92 -2.22 4.79 -16.56
CA THR A 92 -3.05 3.81 -17.27
C THR A 92 -2.26 2.55 -17.65
N ALA A 93 -2.93 1.42 -17.76
CA ALA A 93 -2.27 0.14 -17.95
C ALA A 93 -1.44 0.06 -19.25
N ASP A 94 -1.82 0.81 -20.29
CA ASP A 94 -1.11 0.88 -21.56
C ASP A 94 0.19 1.70 -21.50
N GLU A 95 0.35 2.55 -20.49
CA GLU A 95 1.58 3.32 -20.26
C GLU A 95 2.60 2.59 -19.38
N VAL A 96 2.22 1.48 -18.74
CA VAL A 96 3.11 0.66 -17.90
C VAL A 96 3.48 -0.60 -18.66
N ALA A 97 4.69 -0.63 -19.21
CA ALA A 97 5.14 -1.73 -20.08
C ALA A 97 5.10 -3.11 -19.40
N ASP A 98 5.54 -3.20 -18.15
CA ASP A 98 5.46 -4.42 -17.33
C ASP A 98 5.31 -4.06 -15.84
N PRO A 99 4.11 -4.19 -15.27
CA PRO A 99 3.88 -3.87 -13.86
C PRO A 99 4.57 -4.85 -12.88
N GLN A 100 5.10 -5.97 -13.38
CA GLN A 100 5.91 -6.92 -12.62
C GLN A 100 7.41 -6.61 -12.62
N GLN A 101 7.83 -5.46 -13.19
CA GLN A 101 9.25 -5.06 -13.31
C GLN A 101 9.49 -3.62 -12.82
N LEU A 102 8.67 -3.13 -11.90
CA LEU A 102 8.79 -1.78 -11.38
C LEU A 102 9.70 -1.76 -10.14
N SER A 103 10.63 -0.81 -10.07
CA SER A 103 11.38 -0.54 -8.85
C SER A 103 10.56 0.36 -7.92
N LEU A 104 10.60 0.07 -6.62
CA LEU A 104 9.90 0.83 -5.59
C LEU A 104 10.78 1.03 -4.36
N TRP A 105 10.60 2.16 -3.70
CA TRP A 105 11.45 2.55 -2.59
C TRP A 105 10.72 3.42 -1.57
N LEU A 106 11.23 3.41 -0.32
CA LEU A 106 10.76 4.30 0.74
C LEU A 106 11.92 4.76 1.61
N GLU A 107 11.87 6.03 2.00
CA GLU A 107 12.77 6.69 2.95
C GLU A 107 12.00 7.21 4.14
N VAL A 108 12.61 7.11 5.32
CA VAL A 108 12.14 7.79 6.54
C VAL A 108 13.26 8.73 7.00
N ASN A 109 12.95 10.03 7.12
CA ASN A 109 13.91 11.08 7.50
C ASN A 109 15.18 11.06 6.64
N GLY A 110 15.03 10.82 5.34
CA GLY A 110 16.14 10.75 4.38
C GLY A 110 16.95 9.44 4.40
N LYS A 111 16.62 8.49 5.28
CA LYS A 111 17.26 7.16 5.28
C LYS A 111 16.42 6.20 4.44
N ARG A 112 17.04 5.59 3.40
CA ARG A 112 16.44 4.54 2.60
C ARG A 112 16.21 3.29 3.46
N VAL A 113 14.94 2.88 3.62
CA VAL A 113 14.53 1.75 4.46
C VAL A 113 13.88 0.63 3.66
N GLN A 114 13.24 0.95 2.53
CA GLN A 114 12.77 -0.04 1.57
C GLN A 114 13.39 0.25 0.20
N ASP A 115 13.81 -0.80 -0.48
CA ASP A 115 14.33 -0.79 -1.84
C ASP A 115 14.05 -2.16 -2.45
N GLY A 116 13.16 -2.22 -3.45
CA GLY A 116 12.65 -3.46 -3.98
C GLY A 116 12.16 -3.36 -5.42
N THR A 117 11.59 -4.44 -5.88
CA THR A 117 10.97 -4.54 -7.21
C THR A 117 9.72 -5.40 -7.16
N THR A 118 8.72 -5.05 -7.99
CA THR A 118 7.51 -5.87 -8.16
C THR A 118 7.81 -7.25 -8.76
N ALA A 119 8.99 -7.45 -9.34
CA ALA A 119 9.43 -8.77 -9.78
C ALA A 119 9.54 -9.79 -8.63
N ASN A 120 9.67 -9.31 -7.39
CA ASN A 120 9.77 -10.14 -6.19
C ASN A 120 8.41 -10.38 -5.51
N LEU A 121 7.29 -9.98 -6.10
CA LEU A 121 5.97 -10.32 -5.60
C LEU A 121 5.80 -11.83 -5.50
N ILE A 122 5.36 -12.32 -4.33
CA ILE A 122 5.09 -13.76 -4.12
C ILE A 122 3.96 -14.24 -5.03
N PHE A 123 2.93 -13.39 -5.18
CA PHE A 123 1.81 -13.60 -6.10
C PHE A 123 1.79 -12.47 -7.12
N GLY A 124 1.75 -12.81 -8.40
CA GLY A 124 1.70 -11.82 -9.47
C GLY A 124 0.35 -11.08 -9.53
N ILE A 125 0.34 -9.94 -10.20
CA ILE A 125 -0.85 -9.06 -10.27
C ILE A 125 -2.06 -9.81 -10.83
N ALA A 126 -1.90 -10.56 -11.91
CA ALA A 126 -2.98 -11.35 -12.51
C ALA A 126 -3.56 -12.38 -11.53
N GLU A 127 -2.69 -13.02 -10.74
CA GLU A 127 -3.11 -13.96 -9.70
C GLU A 127 -3.87 -13.26 -8.57
N LEU A 128 -3.40 -12.09 -8.12
CA LEU A 128 -4.09 -11.31 -7.08
C LEU A 128 -5.50 -10.90 -7.52
N VAL A 129 -5.66 -10.35 -8.70
CA VAL A 129 -6.98 -9.95 -9.24
C VAL A 129 -7.90 -11.16 -9.38
N SER A 130 -7.42 -12.25 -9.96
CA SER A 130 -8.17 -13.50 -10.09
C SER A 130 -8.60 -14.04 -8.74
N TYR A 131 -7.67 -14.16 -7.80
CA TYR A 131 -7.92 -14.70 -6.46
C TYR A 131 -8.94 -13.87 -5.69
N ILE A 132 -8.80 -12.55 -5.64
CA ILE A 132 -9.70 -11.66 -4.89
C ILE A 132 -11.10 -11.67 -5.52
N SER A 133 -11.20 -11.65 -6.86
CA SER A 133 -12.49 -11.69 -7.57
C SER A 133 -13.28 -12.97 -7.32
N GLY A 134 -12.66 -14.02 -6.80
CA GLY A 134 -13.30 -15.26 -6.39
C GLY A 134 -14.06 -15.17 -5.05
N PHE A 135 -13.78 -14.16 -4.23
CA PHE A 135 -14.41 -13.94 -2.92
C PHE A 135 -15.36 -12.76 -2.91
N MET A 136 -15.08 -11.75 -3.71
CA MET A 136 -15.88 -10.54 -3.78
C MET A 136 -15.88 -9.97 -5.19
N THR A 137 -16.93 -9.27 -5.56
CA THR A 137 -16.94 -8.50 -6.80
C THR A 137 -16.08 -7.26 -6.63
N LEU A 138 -15.11 -7.09 -7.53
CA LEU A 138 -14.33 -5.87 -7.66
C LEU A 138 -15.05 -4.91 -8.61
N HIS A 139 -15.11 -3.65 -8.26
CA HIS A 139 -15.75 -2.60 -9.04
C HIS A 139 -14.74 -1.61 -9.62
N PRO A 140 -15.08 -0.90 -10.71
CA PRO A 140 -14.26 0.19 -11.20
C PRO A 140 -13.93 1.20 -10.10
N GLY A 141 -12.63 1.50 -9.94
CA GLY A 141 -12.12 2.36 -8.88
C GLY A 141 -11.65 1.63 -7.62
N ASP A 142 -11.92 0.34 -7.44
CA ASP A 142 -11.31 -0.42 -6.36
C ASP A 142 -9.79 -0.50 -6.55
N ILE A 143 -9.05 -0.41 -5.43
CA ILE A 143 -7.59 -0.47 -5.42
C ILE A 143 -7.15 -1.72 -4.67
N ILE A 144 -6.34 -2.54 -5.32
CA ILE A 144 -5.66 -3.69 -4.68
C ILE A 144 -4.24 -3.27 -4.34
N SER A 145 -3.93 -3.17 -3.06
CA SER A 145 -2.57 -3.04 -2.53
C SER A 145 -1.88 -4.39 -2.58
N THR A 146 -0.73 -4.47 -3.27
CA THR A 146 -0.16 -5.76 -3.69
C THR A 146 0.81 -6.38 -2.70
N GLY A 147 1.11 -5.68 -1.63
CA GLY A 147 2.10 -6.08 -0.63
C GLY A 147 3.42 -5.33 -0.77
N THR A 148 4.10 -5.20 0.34
CA THR A 148 5.29 -4.37 0.51
C THR A 148 6.58 -5.20 0.50
N PRO A 149 7.71 -4.69 -0.04
CA PRO A 149 8.99 -5.34 0.07
C PRO A 149 9.55 -5.31 1.50
N ALA A 150 10.62 -6.05 1.74
CA ALA A 150 11.36 -6.01 3.01
C ALA A 150 11.80 -4.58 3.35
N GLY A 151 11.99 -4.31 4.66
CA GLY A 151 12.48 -3.03 5.15
C GLY A 151 11.45 -2.20 5.93
N VAL A 152 10.26 -2.76 6.22
CA VAL A 152 9.28 -2.17 7.15
C VAL A 152 9.87 -1.98 8.55
N GLY A 153 9.32 -1.05 9.32
CA GLY A 153 9.79 -0.71 10.66
C GLY A 153 9.80 -1.88 11.63
N LEU A 154 8.78 -2.74 11.58
CA LEU A 154 8.71 -3.97 12.37
C LEU A 154 9.92 -4.90 12.14
N GLY A 155 10.46 -4.92 10.92
CA GLY A 155 11.57 -5.78 10.51
C GLY A 155 12.96 -5.18 10.71
N GLN A 156 13.08 -3.94 11.15
CA GLN A 156 14.37 -3.26 11.33
C GLN A 156 15.23 -3.94 12.40
N LYS A 157 16.54 -3.84 12.22
CA LYS A 157 17.54 -4.41 13.16
C LYS A 157 18.47 -3.28 13.63
N PRO A 158 19.01 -3.35 14.87
CA PRO A 158 18.88 -4.40 15.89
C PRO A 158 17.49 -4.43 16.56
N GLU A 159 16.72 -3.34 16.49
CA GLU A 159 15.39 -3.20 17.10
C GLU A 159 14.39 -2.66 16.07
N PRO A 160 13.08 -2.98 16.19
CA PRO A 160 12.04 -2.35 15.40
C PRO A 160 12.08 -0.83 15.52
N TRP A 161 11.83 -0.15 14.38
CA TRP A 161 11.77 1.30 14.32
C TRP A 161 10.39 1.73 13.82
N TYR A 162 9.67 2.51 14.63
CA TYR A 162 8.32 2.97 14.31
C TYR A 162 8.25 4.48 14.19
N LEU A 163 7.30 4.94 13.39
CA LEU A 163 7.05 6.35 13.09
C LEU A 163 6.58 7.12 14.33
N LYS A 164 7.00 8.37 14.40
CA LYS A 164 6.60 9.34 15.43
C LYS A 164 6.13 10.62 14.76
N ALA A 165 5.38 11.44 15.48
CA ALA A 165 5.05 12.78 15.02
C ALA A 165 6.33 13.58 14.71
N GLY A 166 6.37 14.21 13.55
CA GLY A 166 7.52 14.93 12.99
C GLY A 166 8.35 14.10 12.02
N ASP A 167 8.22 12.76 11.97
CA ASP A 167 8.89 11.96 10.97
C ASP A 167 8.33 12.24 9.57
N VAL A 168 9.22 12.19 8.57
CA VAL A 168 8.87 12.41 7.16
C VAL A 168 9.17 11.14 6.36
N MET A 169 8.14 10.63 5.71
CA MET A 169 8.27 9.56 4.71
C MET A 169 8.35 10.16 3.32
N ARG A 170 9.25 9.63 2.48
CA ARG A 170 9.26 9.81 1.03
C ARG A 170 9.30 8.45 0.37
N LEU A 171 8.48 8.25 -0.64
CA LEU A 171 8.41 6.97 -1.33
C LEU A 171 8.11 7.17 -2.80
N GLY A 172 8.46 6.18 -3.62
CA GLY A 172 8.26 6.26 -5.06
C GLY A 172 8.27 4.91 -5.74
N ILE A 173 7.62 4.86 -6.88
CA ILE A 173 7.68 3.76 -7.85
C ILE A 173 8.08 4.34 -9.20
N ALA A 174 9.02 3.69 -9.87
CA ALA A 174 9.47 4.12 -11.20
C ALA A 174 8.28 4.23 -12.17
N GLY A 175 8.11 5.41 -12.79
CA GLY A 175 7.02 5.72 -13.71
C GLY A 175 5.69 6.10 -13.02
N LEU A 176 5.51 5.87 -11.72
CA LEU A 176 4.25 6.18 -11.01
C LEU A 176 4.35 7.43 -10.11
N GLY A 177 5.51 8.09 -10.07
CA GLY A 177 5.73 9.29 -9.27
C GLY A 177 6.21 9.02 -7.86
N GLU A 178 6.16 10.07 -7.03
CA GLU A 178 6.61 10.06 -5.64
C GLU A 178 5.56 10.67 -4.71
N GLN A 179 5.63 10.29 -3.45
CA GLN A 179 4.82 10.83 -2.36
C GLN A 179 5.72 11.35 -1.24
N SER A 180 5.20 12.28 -0.43
CA SER A 180 5.89 12.77 0.77
C SER A 180 4.88 13.07 1.87
N GLN A 181 4.93 12.34 2.98
CA GLN A 181 4.03 12.54 4.11
C GLN A 181 4.81 12.91 5.38
N THR A 182 4.31 13.90 6.11
CA THR A 182 4.76 14.19 7.48
C THR A 182 3.82 13.50 8.47
N CYS A 183 4.36 12.78 9.42
CA CYS A 183 3.59 12.18 10.50
C CYS A 183 3.18 13.25 11.52
N VAL A 184 1.90 13.26 11.92
CA VAL A 184 1.36 14.15 12.94
C VAL A 184 0.64 13.34 14.01
N ALA A 185 0.57 13.86 15.23
CA ALA A 185 -0.22 13.22 16.28
C ALA A 185 -1.72 13.51 16.08
N ALA A 186 -2.56 12.52 16.39
CA ALA A 186 -4.00 12.78 16.49
C ALA A 186 -4.29 13.82 17.59
N ALA A 187 -5.21 14.74 17.30
CA ALA A 187 -5.67 15.77 18.23
C ALA A 187 -6.39 15.18 19.46
#